data_48116f4685ae57690738f1f17ebcf561
#
_entry.id   48116f4685ae57690738f1f17ebcf561
#
_cell.length_a   1.000
_cell.length_b   1.000
_cell.length_c   1.000
_cell.angle_alpha   90.00
_cell.angle_beta   90.00
_cell.angle_gamma   90.00
#
_symmetry.space_group_name_H-M   'P 1'
#
loop_
_entity.id
_entity.type
_entity.pdbx_description
1 polymer ?
#
loop_
_entity_poly.entity_id
_entity_poly.type
_entity_poly.pdbx_seq_one_letter_code
_entity_poly.pdbx_strand_id
1 'polypeptide(L)'
;MEYENYEDYLQEYSGKPEQVTFKVLGNYFEGIGILVHRKLVDTDIVYDFWGDIIISAWEGNKLLVDGMRKDSGDAKTFAFWEYLYGELKKRQQQALGS
;
A
#
# COMPACT_ATOMS: atom_id res chain seq x y z
N MET A 1 6.85 12.61 -3.55
CA MET A 1 7.73 12.53 -4.72
C MET A 1 7.64 11.14 -5.33
N GLU A 2 7.50 11.07 -6.63
CA GLU A 2 7.40 9.80 -7.33
C GLU A 2 8.70 9.52 -8.07
N TYR A 3 9.06 8.23 -8.13
CA TYR A 3 10.23 7.77 -8.87
C TYR A 3 9.76 7.15 -10.17
N GLU A 4 10.54 7.36 -11.23
CA GLU A 4 10.21 6.80 -12.53
C GLU A 4 10.28 5.28 -12.53
N ASN A 5 11.18 4.73 -11.69
CA ASN A 5 11.31 3.29 -11.55
C ASN A 5 11.95 2.92 -10.21
N TYR A 6 11.92 1.63 -9.92
CA TYR A 6 12.45 1.10 -8.67
C TYR A 6 13.97 1.27 -8.55
N GLU A 7 14.68 1.18 -9.64
CA GLU A 7 16.14 1.29 -9.62
C GLU A 7 16.59 2.71 -9.23
N ASP A 8 15.89 3.73 -9.72
CA ASP A 8 16.15 5.10 -9.32
C ASP A 8 15.96 5.30 -7.82
N TYR A 9 14.89 4.70 -7.29
CA TYR A 9 14.63 4.74 -5.86
C TYR A 9 15.75 4.07 -5.06
N LEU A 10 16.22 2.90 -5.49
CA LEU A 10 17.29 2.18 -4.81
C LEU A 10 18.59 2.97 -4.80
N GLN A 11 18.94 3.62 -5.91
CA GLN A 11 20.16 4.42 -5.99
C GLN A 11 20.13 5.57 -4.99
N GLU A 12 18.98 6.18 -4.82
CA GLU A 12 18.85 7.34 -3.96
C GLU A 12 18.64 7.00 -2.50
N TYR A 13 17.84 5.95 -2.22
CA TYR A 13 17.35 5.68 -0.86
C TYR A 13 17.76 4.33 -0.29
N SER A 14 18.51 3.52 -1.01
CA SER A 14 18.90 2.20 -0.50
C SER A 14 19.65 2.34 0.83
N GLY A 15 19.15 1.68 1.87
CA GLY A 15 19.73 1.73 3.20
C GLY A 15 19.45 3.01 3.97
N LYS A 16 18.69 3.94 3.42
CA LYS A 16 18.35 5.20 4.07
C LYS A 16 17.07 5.07 4.91
N PRO A 17 16.86 5.99 5.88
CA PRO A 17 15.67 5.94 6.74
C PRO A 17 14.35 5.96 5.97
N GLU A 18 14.29 6.64 4.83
CA GLU A 18 13.09 6.72 4.01
C GLU A 18 12.65 5.34 3.52
N GLN A 19 13.60 4.50 3.12
CA GLN A 19 13.30 3.14 2.68
C GLN A 19 12.78 2.30 3.85
N VAL A 20 13.38 2.45 5.03
CA VAL A 20 12.91 1.75 6.22
C VAL A 20 11.49 2.19 6.56
N THR A 21 11.22 3.48 6.50
CA THR A 21 9.88 4.03 6.78
C THR A 21 8.85 3.46 5.82
N PHE A 22 9.18 3.39 4.52
CA PHE A 22 8.27 2.81 3.54
C PHE A 22 7.94 1.36 3.86
N LYS A 23 8.96 0.56 4.20
CA LYS A 23 8.76 -0.85 4.52
C LYS A 23 7.92 -1.04 5.78
N VAL A 24 8.15 -0.22 6.79
CA VAL A 24 7.38 -0.27 8.04
C VAL A 24 5.91 0.08 7.76
N LEU A 25 5.66 1.15 7.03
CA LEU A 25 4.29 1.54 6.67
C LEU A 25 3.61 0.47 5.81
N GLY A 26 4.34 -0.08 4.84
CA GLY A 26 3.81 -1.14 4.00
C GLY A 26 3.41 -2.37 4.79
N ASN A 27 4.24 -2.78 5.75
CA ASN A 27 3.94 -3.90 6.62
C ASN A 27 2.74 -3.60 7.53
N TYR A 28 2.62 -2.37 8.00
CA TYR A 28 1.47 -1.95 8.81
C TYR A 28 0.18 -2.05 8.00
N PHE A 29 0.17 -1.51 6.79
CA PHE A 29 -1.00 -1.58 5.91
C PHE A 29 -1.31 -3.02 5.49
N GLU A 30 -0.27 -3.82 5.30
CA GLU A 30 -0.43 -5.24 5.02
C GLU A 30 -1.18 -5.93 6.16
N GLY A 31 -0.81 -5.64 7.40
CA GLY A 31 -1.49 -6.17 8.58
C GLY A 31 -2.96 -5.75 8.64
N ILE A 32 -3.25 -4.49 8.37
CA ILE A 32 -4.64 -4.01 8.33
C ILE A 32 -5.41 -4.75 7.22
N GLY A 33 -4.80 -4.94 6.07
CA GLY A 33 -5.42 -5.68 4.97
C GLY A 33 -5.78 -7.11 5.35
N ILE A 34 -4.91 -7.78 6.10
CA ILE A 34 -5.19 -9.12 6.60
C ILE A 34 -6.41 -9.11 7.52
N LEU A 35 -6.48 -8.14 8.44
CA LEU A 35 -7.61 -8.03 9.37
C LEU A 35 -8.93 -7.80 8.63
N VAL A 36 -8.92 -6.96 7.61
CA VAL A 36 -10.11 -6.71 6.80
C VAL A 36 -10.48 -7.97 6.00
N HIS A 37 -9.49 -8.63 5.41
CA HIS A 37 -9.72 -9.84 4.63
C HIS A 37 -10.35 -10.94 5.48
N ARG A 38 -9.94 -11.05 6.73
CA ARG A 38 -10.48 -12.03 7.68
C ARG A 38 -11.74 -11.56 8.37
N LYS A 39 -12.25 -10.39 8.01
CA LYS A 39 -13.47 -9.80 8.57
C LYS A 39 -13.39 -9.57 10.07
N LEU A 40 -12.18 -9.36 10.57
CA LEU A 40 -11.94 -8.98 11.97
C LEU A 40 -12.10 -7.49 12.18
N VAL A 41 -11.91 -6.69 11.12
CA VAL A 41 -12.12 -5.25 11.12
C VAL A 41 -12.95 -4.90 9.90
N ASP A 42 -13.92 -4.00 10.07
CA ASP A 42 -14.80 -3.57 9.00
C ASP A 42 -14.08 -2.58 8.07
N THR A 43 -14.25 -2.76 6.76
CA THR A 43 -13.69 -1.87 5.75
C THR A 43 -14.13 -0.42 5.98
N ASP A 44 -15.37 -0.20 6.36
CA ASP A 44 -15.89 1.16 6.59
C ASP A 44 -15.15 1.87 7.72
N ILE A 45 -14.81 1.15 8.78
CA ILE A 45 -14.03 1.72 9.89
C ILE A 45 -12.65 2.15 9.41
N VAL A 46 -11.99 1.29 8.65
CA VAL A 46 -10.66 1.60 8.11
C VAL A 46 -10.74 2.79 7.15
N TYR A 47 -11.77 2.82 6.31
CA TYR A 47 -11.97 3.92 5.38
C TYR A 47 -12.13 5.25 6.12
N ASP A 48 -12.93 5.26 7.18
CA ASP A 48 -13.20 6.48 7.95
C ASP A 48 -11.94 7.03 8.63
N PHE A 49 -11.06 6.14 9.13
CA PHE A 49 -9.85 6.57 9.85
C PHE A 49 -8.68 6.85 8.93
N TRP A 50 -8.43 5.99 7.93
CA TRP A 50 -7.18 6.03 7.17
C TRP A 50 -7.38 5.85 5.66
N GLY A 51 -8.61 5.83 5.17
CA GLY A 51 -8.88 5.48 3.78
C GLY A 51 -8.06 6.28 2.79
N ASP A 52 -8.07 7.59 2.91
CA ASP A 52 -7.36 8.47 1.96
C ASP A 52 -5.86 8.28 2.04
N ILE A 53 -5.32 8.08 3.25
CA ILE A 53 -3.88 7.89 3.44
C ILE A 53 -3.44 6.58 2.81
N ILE A 54 -4.19 5.49 3.04
CA ILE A 54 -3.84 4.18 2.51
C ILE A 54 -3.96 4.16 1.00
N ILE A 55 -5.02 4.75 0.45
CA ILE A 55 -5.21 4.84 -1.00
C ILE A 55 -4.07 5.62 -1.64
N SER A 56 -3.77 6.80 -1.12
CA SER A 56 -2.70 7.65 -1.65
C SER A 56 -1.34 6.99 -1.54
N ALA A 57 -1.08 6.32 -0.42
CA ALA A 57 0.19 5.64 -0.21
C ALA A 57 0.40 4.52 -1.23
N TRP A 58 -0.65 3.75 -1.51
CA TRP A 58 -0.55 2.69 -2.51
C TRP A 58 -0.31 3.27 -3.90
N GLU A 59 -1.11 4.26 -4.29
CA GLU A 59 -1.01 4.85 -5.63
C GLU A 59 0.34 5.53 -5.84
N GLY A 60 0.85 6.22 -4.83
CA GLY A 60 2.13 6.89 -4.92
C GLY A 60 3.34 5.96 -4.89
N ASN A 61 3.18 4.73 -4.39
CA ASN A 61 4.30 3.80 -4.23
C ASN A 61 4.15 2.53 -5.09
N LYS A 62 3.23 2.53 -6.03
CA LYS A 62 2.96 1.34 -6.86
C LYS A 62 4.20 0.85 -7.59
N LEU A 63 5.00 1.77 -8.14
CA LEU A 63 6.23 1.40 -8.83
C LEU A 63 7.25 0.76 -7.90
N LEU A 64 7.31 1.22 -6.65
CA LEU A 64 8.21 0.64 -5.66
C LEU A 64 7.79 -0.79 -5.31
N VAL A 65 6.49 -1.00 -5.13
CA VAL A 65 5.96 -2.33 -4.83
C VAL A 65 6.22 -3.28 -5.99
N ASP A 66 5.96 -2.84 -7.21
CA ASP A 66 6.21 -3.66 -8.40
C ASP A 66 7.69 -4.02 -8.53
N GLY A 67 8.57 -3.06 -8.26
CA GLY A 67 10.01 -3.32 -8.26
C GLY A 67 10.44 -4.32 -7.19
N MET A 68 9.87 -4.21 -6.00
CA MET A 68 10.17 -5.15 -4.92
C MET A 68 9.71 -6.56 -5.26
N ARG A 69 8.53 -6.69 -5.87
CA ARG A 69 8.01 -7.99 -6.31
C ARG A 69 8.89 -8.63 -7.35
N LYS A 70 9.35 -7.82 -8.31
CA LYS A 70 10.23 -8.30 -9.38
C LYS A 70 11.58 -8.73 -8.82
N ASP A 71 12.14 -7.93 -7.94
CA ASP A 71 13.46 -8.13 -7.37
C ASP A 71 13.51 -9.37 -6.48
N SER A 72 12.50 -9.57 -5.65
CA SER A 72 12.41 -10.71 -4.75
C SER A 72 11.86 -11.97 -5.42
N GLY A 73 11.21 -11.82 -6.58
CA GLY A 73 10.50 -12.92 -7.23
C GLY A 73 9.22 -13.33 -6.52
N ASP A 74 8.74 -12.51 -5.58
CA ASP A 74 7.55 -12.81 -4.79
C ASP A 74 6.41 -11.85 -5.12
N ALA A 75 5.47 -12.31 -5.92
CA ALA A 75 4.30 -11.54 -6.32
C ALA A 75 3.35 -11.25 -5.14
N LYS A 76 3.55 -11.94 -4.00
CA LYS A 76 2.71 -11.76 -2.82
C LYS A 76 3.18 -10.63 -1.91
N THR A 77 4.32 -10.01 -2.21
CA THR A 77 4.79 -8.85 -1.44
C THR A 77 3.73 -7.78 -1.41
N PHE A 78 3.27 -7.41 -0.22
CA PHE A 78 2.20 -6.43 0.01
C PHE A 78 0.88 -6.78 -0.68
N ALA A 79 0.58 -8.07 -0.85
CA ALA A 79 -0.66 -8.51 -1.48
C ALA A 79 -1.90 -8.06 -0.68
N PHE A 80 -1.83 -8.03 0.64
CA PHE A 80 -2.96 -7.61 1.46
C PHE A 80 -3.10 -6.10 1.53
N TRP A 81 -2.01 -5.34 1.38
CA TRP A 81 -2.11 -3.89 1.19
C TRP A 81 -2.82 -3.60 -0.13
N GLU A 82 -2.48 -4.32 -1.20
CA GLU A 82 -3.17 -4.19 -2.48
C GLU A 82 -4.65 -4.55 -2.37
N TYR A 83 -4.97 -5.63 -1.69
CA TYR A 83 -6.34 -6.03 -1.42
C TYR A 83 -7.09 -4.92 -0.68
N LEU A 84 -6.48 -4.39 0.39
CA LEU A 84 -7.05 -3.32 1.18
C LEU A 84 -7.28 -2.07 0.33
N TYR A 85 -6.30 -1.70 -0.49
CA TYR A 85 -6.45 -0.58 -1.42
C TYR A 85 -7.68 -0.77 -2.31
N GLY A 86 -7.85 -1.95 -2.88
CA GLY A 86 -8.99 -2.25 -3.74
C GLY A 86 -10.33 -2.08 -3.03
N GLU A 87 -10.42 -2.55 -1.81
CA GLU A 87 -11.65 -2.42 -1.02
C GLU A 87 -11.93 -0.97 -0.64
N LEU A 88 -10.90 -0.24 -0.24
CA LEU A 88 -11.04 1.18 0.12
C LEU A 88 -11.37 2.03 -1.11
N LYS A 89 -10.79 1.69 -2.26
CA LYS A 89 -11.08 2.42 -3.50
C LYS A 89 -12.54 2.24 -3.93
N LYS A 90 -13.08 1.05 -3.80
CA LYS A 90 -14.50 0.79 -4.05
C LYS A 90 -15.36 1.65 -3.14
N ARG A 91 -15.01 1.71 -1.86
CA ARG A 91 -15.75 2.50 -0.88
C ARG A 91 -15.69 3.98 -1.21
N GLN A 92 -14.52 4.48 -1.62
CA GLN A 92 -14.35 5.87 -2.03
C GLN A 92 -15.23 6.20 -3.24
N GLN A 93 -15.26 5.31 -4.24
CA GLN A 93 -16.08 5.52 -5.43
C GLN A 93 -17.56 5.51 -5.11
N GLN A 94 -18.00 4.67 -4.18
CA GLN A 94 -19.39 4.67 -3.71
C GLN A 94 -19.74 6.00 -3.04
N ALA A 95 -18.84 6.53 -2.21
CA ALA A 95 -19.07 7.81 -1.54
C ALA A 95 -19.14 8.95 -2.53
N LEU A 96 -18.30 8.95 -3.56
CA LEU A 96 -18.28 9.99 -4.59
C LEU A 96 -19.46 9.88 -5.54
N GLY A 97 -19.99 8.67 -5.74
CA GLY A 97 -21.11 8.43 -6.63
C GLY A 97 -22.49 8.67 -6.01
N SER A 98 -22.53 9.02 -4.73
CA SER A 98 -23.79 9.20 -4.00
C SER A 98 -24.40 10.57 -4.21
#